data_a961865230a3414e7dcdee9b5e3f929e
#
_entry.id   a961865230a3414e7dcdee9b5e3f929e
#
_cell.length_a   1.000
_cell.length_b   1.000
_cell.length_c   1.000
_cell.angle_alpha   90.00
_cell.angle_beta   90.00
_cell.angle_gamma   90.00
#
_symmetry.space_group_name_H-M   'P 1'
#
loop_
_entity.id
_entity.type
_entity.pdbx_description
1 polymer ?
#
loop_
_entity_poly.entity_id
_entity_poly.type
_entity_poly.pdbx_seq_one_letter_code
_entity_poly.pdbx_strand_id
1 'polypeptide(L)'
;MHTGPATTRELGAGARWSIMVVSLVATASSFLFINGIAFLIPSLQAARGIPLGEAGLLSSMPSWGMVVTLVPWGYVLDRVGEREVMAAGLALTAAAAYAAASTHSMVLMAVYLFLGGMAAASCNTAGGRLVSAWFPPQQRGLAMGFRQTAQPLGIALGALVIPELGEHGPAAGLKFTALACALGAAASAVGIIDPPRKPREKASDSELANPYRRSLALWRIHTVAGLLMVPQTVTVTFMLVWLIKNLHWSVAAAGSLVTLSQLLGALGRVWVGRWSDRIGSRMRPVRLIAAAAAVTLFLLAWADVLSSSFQAPLMVAISVIAVLDNGLEATAITEYAGPFWSGRALGIQNTTQRVFAAAAPPLFGALITAAKYPNAWILCGLFPAVAVPLVPARLLPPGLETTARRQSVRRLRWWQAARSHVLPDRPQRPDPPA
;
A
#
# COMPACT_ATOMS: atom_id res chain seq x y z
N MET A 1 -11.76 -15.38 -44.01
CA MET A 1 -12.56 -14.86 -42.90
C MET A 1 -11.81 -13.66 -42.32
N HIS A 2 -12.27 -12.44 -42.63
CA HIS A 2 -11.69 -11.20 -42.10
C HIS A 2 -12.13 -11.04 -40.66
N THR A 3 -11.25 -11.25 -39.72
CA THR A 3 -11.41 -10.77 -38.34
C THR A 3 -11.09 -9.27 -38.34
N GLY A 4 -12.14 -8.45 -38.33
CA GLY A 4 -12.00 -7.01 -38.18
C GLY A 4 -11.25 -6.65 -36.87
N PRO A 5 -10.67 -5.45 -36.78
CA PRO A 5 -9.93 -5.05 -35.59
C PRO A 5 -10.88 -5.05 -34.39
N ALA A 6 -10.49 -5.76 -33.32
CA ALA A 6 -11.22 -5.75 -32.06
C ALA A 6 -11.33 -4.27 -31.61
N THR A 7 -12.52 -3.70 -31.73
CA THR A 7 -12.85 -2.39 -31.21
C THR A 7 -12.53 -2.38 -29.73
N THR A 8 -11.58 -1.57 -29.31
CA THR A 8 -11.29 -1.28 -27.90
C THR A 8 -12.59 -0.74 -27.29
N ARG A 9 -13.33 -1.60 -26.59
CA ARG A 9 -14.57 -1.25 -25.92
C ARG A 9 -14.21 -0.26 -24.82
N GLU A 10 -14.41 1.02 -25.07
CA GLU A 10 -14.30 2.04 -24.04
C GLU A 10 -15.42 1.80 -23.03
N LEU A 11 -15.05 1.29 -21.86
CA LEU A 11 -16.01 1.09 -20.78
C LEU A 11 -16.49 2.46 -20.26
N GLY A 12 -17.80 2.62 -20.12
CA GLY A 12 -18.38 3.77 -19.44
C GLY A 12 -17.88 3.91 -18.00
N ALA A 13 -18.00 5.11 -17.44
CA ALA A 13 -17.56 5.39 -16.07
C ALA A 13 -18.18 4.42 -15.04
N GLY A 14 -19.48 4.12 -15.17
CA GLY A 14 -20.16 3.18 -14.27
C GLY A 14 -19.52 1.78 -14.27
N ALA A 15 -19.23 1.21 -15.46
CA ALA A 15 -18.60 -0.10 -15.55
C ALA A 15 -17.20 -0.12 -14.92
N ARG A 16 -16.38 0.94 -15.10
CA ARG A 16 -15.07 1.05 -14.46
C ARG A 16 -15.15 1.05 -12.94
N TRP A 17 -16.11 1.78 -12.38
CA TRP A 17 -16.34 1.82 -10.93
C TRP A 17 -16.93 0.50 -10.41
N SER A 18 -17.77 -0.20 -11.17
CA SER A 18 -18.26 -1.54 -10.80
C SER A 18 -17.11 -2.55 -10.71
N ILE A 19 -16.20 -2.57 -11.68
CA ILE A 19 -14.97 -3.39 -11.64
C ILE A 19 -14.14 -3.03 -10.39
N MET A 20 -14.03 -1.75 -10.07
CA MET A 20 -13.30 -1.28 -8.89
C MET A 20 -13.93 -1.77 -7.59
N VAL A 21 -15.26 -1.72 -7.45
CA VAL A 21 -15.97 -2.21 -6.26
C VAL A 21 -15.78 -3.73 -6.11
N VAL A 22 -15.90 -4.50 -7.20
CA VAL A 22 -15.62 -5.94 -7.17
C VAL A 22 -14.19 -6.22 -6.74
N SER A 23 -13.21 -5.53 -7.30
CA SER A 23 -11.80 -5.66 -6.91
C SER A 23 -11.56 -5.27 -5.45
N LEU A 24 -12.26 -4.25 -4.94
CA LEU A 24 -12.19 -3.83 -3.54
C LEU A 24 -12.73 -4.93 -2.61
N VAL A 25 -13.92 -5.47 -2.89
CA VAL A 25 -14.53 -6.55 -2.10
C VAL A 25 -13.64 -7.79 -2.11
N ALA A 26 -13.14 -8.20 -3.27
CA ALA A 26 -12.22 -9.31 -3.43
C ALA A 26 -10.92 -9.10 -2.62
N THR A 27 -10.35 -7.91 -2.68
CA THR A 27 -9.13 -7.58 -1.92
C THR A 27 -9.44 -7.51 -0.41
N ALA A 28 -10.60 -7.00 0.00
CA ALA A 28 -11.03 -6.97 1.41
C ALA A 28 -11.17 -8.40 1.97
N SER A 29 -11.72 -9.35 1.19
CA SER A 29 -11.79 -10.77 1.57
C SER A 29 -10.39 -11.38 1.79
N SER A 30 -9.42 -11.01 0.95
CA SER A 30 -8.02 -11.41 1.13
C SER A 30 -7.45 -10.86 2.44
N PHE A 31 -7.67 -9.58 2.76
CA PHE A 31 -7.20 -8.97 4.02
C PHE A 31 -7.95 -9.48 5.25
N LEU A 32 -9.21 -9.84 5.12
CA LEU A 32 -9.97 -10.54 6.15
C LEU A 32 -9.27 -11.87 6.51
N PHE A 33 -8.85 -12.68 5.53
CA PHE A 33 -8.10 -13.90 5.77
C PHE A 33 -6.75 -13.61 6.43
N ILE A 34 -5.96 -12.66 5.90
CA ILE A 34 -4.60 -12.38 6.36
C ILE A 34 -4.58 -11.89 7.82
N ASN A 35 -5.54 -11.03 8.20
CA ASN A 35 -5.57 -10.41 9.51
C ASN A 35 -6.57 -11.07 10.47
N GLY A 36 -7.53 -11.83 9.94
CA GLY A 36 -8.61 -12.44 10.72
C GLY A 36 -8.12 -13.45 11.75
N ILE A 37 -6.98 -14.10 11.48
CA ILE A 37 -6.39 -15.08 12.39
C ILE A 37 -6.03 -14.47 13.75
N ALA A 38 -5.62 -13.19 13.77
CA ALA A 38 -5.34 -12.48 15.02
C ALA A 38 -6.56 -12.39 15.93
N PHE A 39 -7.76 -12.30 15.37
CA PHE A 39 -9.02 -12.25 16.13
C PHE A 39 -9.47 -13.62 16.64
N LEU A 40 -8.84 -14.71 16.16
CA LEU A 40 -9.08 -16.08 16.66
C LEU A 40 -8.11 -16.47 17.80
N ILE A 41 -7.12 -15.65 18.13
CA ILE A 41 -6.15 -15.97 19.20
C ILE A 41 -6.83 -16.38 20.50
N PRO A 42 -7.81 -15.63 21.03
CA PRO A 42 -8.47 -16.02 22.28
C PRO A 42 -9.15 -17.40 22.18
N SER A 43 -9.86 -17.67 21.11
CA SER A 43 -10.54 -18.96 20.91
C SER A 43 -9.58 -20.11 20.67
N LEU A 44 -8.44 -19.88 19.98
CA LEU A 44 -7.39 -20.87 19.82
C LEU A 44 -6.73 -21.23 21.17
N GLN A 45 -6.45 -20.23 22.01
CA GLN A 45 -5.91 -20.46 23.34
C GLN A 45 -6.90 -21.23 24.22
N ALA A 46 -8.18 -20.85 24.22
CA ALA A 46 -9.21 -21.52 25.00
C ALA A 46 -9.45 -22.97 24.53
N ALA A 47 -9.52 -23.19 23.21
CA ALA A 47 -9.85 -24.51 22.66
C ALA A 47 -8.67 -25.49 22.64
N ARG A 48 -7.44 -25.01 22.57
CA ARG A 48 -6.24 -25.85 22.35
C ARG A 48 -5.13 -25.67 23.39
N GLY A 49 -5.29 -24.77 24.37
CA GLY A 49 -4.31 -24.53 25.43
C GLY A 49 -2.96 -24.02 24.95
N ILE A 50 -2.89 -23.42 23.75
CA ILE A 50 -1.61 -22.99 23.19
C ILE A 50 -1.15 -21.65 23.81
N PRO A 51 0.17 -21.49 24.04
CA PRO A 51 0.70 -20.23 24.54
C PRO A 51 0.53 -19.09 23.51
N LEU A 52 0.52 -17.85 24.00
CA LEU A 52 0.33 -16.65 23.18
C LEU A 52 1.35 -16.55 22.03
N GLY A 53 2.60 -16.99 22.25
CA GLY A 53 3.65 -17.00 21.23
C GLY A 53 3.31 -17.90 20.04
N GLU A 54 2.78 -19.10 20.29
CA GLU A 54 2.36 -20.02 19.22
C GLU A 54 1.14 -19.48 18.46
N ALA A 55 0.16 -18.92 19.19
CA ALA A 55 -0.99 -18.27 18.57
C ALA A 55 -0.59 -17.07 17.73
N GLY A 56 0.38 -16.28 18.19
CA GLY A 56 1.00 -15.18 17.44
C GLY A 56 1.73 -15.66 16.19
N LEU A 57 2.46 -16.76 16.28
CA LEU A 57 3.13 -17.37 15.12
C LEU A 57 2.10 -17.81 14.08
N LEU A 58 1.03 -18.49 14.48
CA LEU A 58 -0.06 -18.87 13.57
C LEU A 58 -0.67 -17.66 12.87
N SER A 59 -0.92 -16.58 13.60
CA SER A 59 -1.48 -15.36 13.04
C SER A 59 -0.55 -14.67 12.03
N SER A 60 0.76 -14.91 12.13
CA SER A 60 1.75 -14.34 11.21
C SER A 60 1.95 -15.16 9.92
N MET A 61 1.55 -16.44 9.90
CA MET A 61 1.76 -17.35 8.76
C MET A 61 1.22 -16.82 7.43
N PRO A 62 0.00 -16.25 7.34
CA PRO A 62 -0.47 -15.67 6.08
C PRO A 62 0.42 -14.55 5.57
N SER A 63 0.94 -13.70 6.45
CA SER A 63 1.84 -12.60 6.06
C SER A 63 3.17 -13.11 5.52
N TRP A 64 3.76 -14.14 6.12
CA TRP A 64 4.98 -14.77 5.61
C TRP A 64 4.75 -15.44 4.25
N GLY A 65 3.62 -16.14 4.06
CA GLY A 65 3.23 -16.68 2.77
C GLY A 65 3.14 -15.60 1.68
N MET A 66 2.54 -14.46 2.03
CA MET A 66 2.48 -13.30 1.12
C MET A 66 3.85 -12.82 0.67
N VAL A 67 4.80 -12.63 1.60
CA VAL A 67 6.16 -12.16 1.28
C VAL A 67 6.80 -12.98 0.19
N VAL A 68 6.66 -14.31 0.26
CA VAL A 68 7.28 -15.24 -0.71
C VAL A 68 6.70 -15.12 -2.11
N THR A 69 5.41 -14.77 -2.26
CA THR A 69 4.72 -14.90 -3.54
C THR A 69 4.28 -13.60 -4.19
N LEU A 70 4.44 -12.44 -3.53
CA LEU A 70 4.05 -11.13 -4.10
C LEU A 70 4.73 -10.85 -5.44
N VAL A 71 6.03 -11.14 -5.58
CA VAL A 71 6.77 -10.96 -6.84
C VAL A 71 6.38 -12.02 -7.89
N PRO A 72 6.34 -13.33 -7.58
CA PRO A 72 5.80 -14.35 -8.46
C PRO A 72 4.40 -14.04 -8.99
N TRP A 73 3.47 -13.61 -8.14
CA TRP A 73 2.13 -13.21 -8.59
C TRP A 73 2.16 -12.02 -9.53
N GLY A 74 3.08 -11.07 -9.33
CA GLY A 74 3.28 -9.98 -10.28
C GLY A 74 3.67 -10.46 -11.67
N TYR A 75 4.53 -11.49 -11.75
CA TYR A 75 4.93 -12.09 -13.00
C TYR A 75 3.81 -12.89 -13.69
N VAL A 76 3.02 -13.64 -12.90
CA VAL A 76 1.84 -14.36 -13.41
C VAL A 76 0.81 -13.37 -13.93
N LEU A 77 0.55 -12.29 -13.18
CA LEU A 77 -0.37 -11.21 -13.56
C LEU A 77 0.00 -10.57 -14.90
N ASP A 78 1.28 -10.35 -15.14
CA ASP A 78 1.75 -9.76 -16.42
C ASP A 78 1.44 -10.65 -17.64
N ARG A 79 1.17 -11.94 -17.44
CA ARG A 79 0.91 -12.92 -18.50
C ARG A 79 -0.56 -13.34 -18.61
N VAL A 80 -1.18 -13.65 -17.49
CA VAL A 80 -2.49 -14.31 -17.44
C VAL A 80 -3.64 -13.30 -17.44
N GLY A 81 -3.65 -12.35 -16.52
CA GLY A 81 -4.69 -11.36 -16.40
C GLY A 81 -5.14 -11.14 -14.96
N GLU A 82 -5.85 -10.04 -14.76
CA GLU A 82 -6.31 -9.62 -13.45
C GLU A 82 -7.45 -10.51 -12.95
N ARG A 83 -8.38 -10.86 -13.85
CA ARG A 83 -9.54 -11.68 -13.57
C ARG A 83 -9.15 -13.05 -13.04
N GLU A 84 -8.36 -13.78 -13.83
CA GLU A 84 -7.93 -15.15 -13.49
C GLU A 84 -7.04 -15.16 -12.26
N VAL A 85 -6.11 -14.20 -12.13
CA VAL A 85 -5.19 -14.11 -11.00
C VAL A 85 -5.94 -13.86 -9.70
N MET A 86 -6.92 -12.94 -9.68
CA MET A 86 -7.71 -12.66 -8.47
C MET A 86 -8.65 -13.82 -8.15
N ALA A 87 -9.34 -14.37 -9.14
CA ALA A 87 -10.28 -15.48 -8.96
C ALA A 87 -9.56 -16.76 -8.46
N ALA A 88 -8.49 -17.17 -9.14
CA ALA A 88 -7.72 -18.34 -8.75
C ALA A 88 -7.03 -18.16 -7.39
N GLY A 89 -6.41 -17.00 -7.15
CA GLY A 89 -5.75 -16.71 -5.89
C GLY A 89 -6.72 -16.76 -4.71
N LEU A 90 -7.92 -16.17 -4.83
CA LEU A 90 -8.93 -16.21 -3.78
C LEU A 90 -9.55 -17.59 -3.62
N ALA A 91 -9.76 -18.36 -4.70
CA ALA A 91 -10.23 -19.74 -4.61
C ALA A 91 -9.22 -20.62 -3.85
N LEU A 92 -7.93 -20.49 -4.14
CA LEU A 92 -6.86 -21.17 -3.40
C LEU A 92 -6.79 -20.72 -1.93
N THR A 93 -6.98 -19.41 -1.66
CA THR A 93 -7.05 -18.89 -0.30
C THR A 93 -8.24 -19.48 0.46
N ALA A 94 -9.42 -19.57 -0.18
CA ALA A 94 -10.61 -20.16 0.41
C ALA A 94 -10.39 -21.65 0.73
N ALA A 95 -9.80 -22.41 -0.20
CA ALA A 95 -9.46 -23.82 0.01
C ALA A 95 -8.48 -24.00 1.17
N ALA A 96 -7.44 -23.18 1.26
CA ALA A 96 -6.47 -23.19 2.34
C ALA A 96 -7.08 -22.82 3.70
N ALA A 97 -7.96 -21.82 3.74
CA ALA A 97 -8.68 -21.41 4.96
C ALA A 97 -9.61 -22.54 5.43
N TYR A 98 -10.31 -23.20 4.52
CA TYR A 98 -11.16 -24.34 4.83
C TYR A 98 -10.36 -25.54 5.32
N ALA A 99 -9.22 -25.86 4.68
CA ALA A 99 -8.32 -26.91 5.14
C ALA A 99 -7.76 -26.62 6.54
N ALA A 100 -7.38 -25.34 6.81
CA ALA A 100 -6.96 -24.92 8.14
C ALA A 100 -8.08 -25.07 9.19
N ALA A 101 -9.33 -24.82 8.82
CA ALA A 101 -10.51 -25.02 9.70
C ALA A 101 -10.79 -26.51 9.99
N SER A 102 -10.41 -27.40 9.08
CA SER A 102 -10.72 -28.83 9.14
C SER A 102 -9.64 -29.67 9.81
N THR A 103 -8.48 -29.08 10.11
CA THR A 103 -7.36 -29.83 10.74
C THR A 103 -7.32 -29.65 12.25
N HIS A 104 -6.93 -30.72 12.95
CA HIS A 104 -6.62 -30.67 14.38
C HIS A 104 -5.12 -30.43 14.65
N SER A 105 -4.26 -30.64 13.66
CA SER A 105 -2.82 -30.44 13.79
C SER A 105 -2.47 -28.95 13.68
N MET A 106 -1.76 -28.40 14.66
CA MET A 106 -1.28 -27.02 14.67
C MET A 106 -0.26 -26.77 13.55
N VAL A 107 0.59 -27.75 13.26
CA VAL A 107 1.58 -27.67 12.17
C VAL A 107 0.87 -27.60 10.82
N LEU A 108 -0.11 -28.47 10.57
CA LEU A 108 -0.88 -28.44 9.33
C LEU A 108 -1.70 -27.16 9.20
N MET A 109 -2.26 -26.65 10.30
CA MET A 109 -2.93 -25.35 10.31
C MET A 109 -1.96 -24.24 9.90
N ALA A 110 -0.76 -24.17 10.48
CA ALA A 110 0.26 -23.19 10.11
C ALA A 110 0.64 -23.29 8.63
N VAL A 111 0.82 -24.50 8.11
CA VAL A 111 1.12 -24.74 6.68
C VAL A 111 -0.02 -24.24 5.79
N TYR A 112 -1.28 -24.58 6.11
CA TYR A 112 -2.42 -24.12 5.30
C TYR A 112 -2.59 -22.60 5.37
N LEU A 113 -2.36 -21.98 6.54
CA LEU A 113 -2.40 -20.51 6.67
C LEU A 113 -1.29 -19.85 5.86
N PHE A 114 -0.08 -20.43 5.85
CA PHE A 114 1.02 -19.95 5.01
C PHE A 114 0.69 -20.09 3.51
N LEU A 115 0.21 -21.24 3.07
CA LEU A 115 -0.20 -21.46 1.66
C LEU A 115 -1.36 -20.55 1.25
N GLY A 116 -2.34 -20.35 2.14
CA GLY A 116 -3.42 -19.38 1.94
C GLY A 116 -2.90 -17.96 1.78
N GLY A 117 -1.90 -17.58 2.58
CA GLY A 117 -1.22 -16.30 2.46
C GLY A 117 -0.48 -16.13 1.13
N MET A 118 0.20 -17.20 0.67
CA MET A 118 0.82 -17.23 -0.66
C MET A 118 -0.20 -16.94 -1.77
N ALA A 119 -1.38 -17.54 -1.68
CA ALA A 119 -2.45 -17.33 -2.66
C ALA A 119 -3.11 -15.94 -2.55
N ALA A 120 -3.34 -15.46 -1.33
CA ALA A 120 -3.97 -14.17 -1.04
C ALA A 120 -3.18 -12.97 -1.58
N ALA A 121 -1.86 -13.11 -1.76
CA ALA A 121 -0.99 -12.10 -2.34
C ALA A 121 -1.39 -11.67 -3.77
N SER A 122 -2.10 -12.53 -4.51
CA SER A 122 -2.60 -12.27 -5.87
C SER A 122 -3.43 -10.99 -5.97
N CYS A 123 -4.34 -10.75 -5.00
CA CYS A 123 -5.23 -9.61 -4.99
C CYS A 123 -4.50 -8.26 -4.82
N ASN A 124 -3.42 -8.26 -4.05
CA ASN A 124 -2.63 -7.05 -3.83
C ASN A 124 -1.99 -6.52 -5.11
N THR A 125 -1.44 -7.42 -5.91
CA THR A 125 -0.76 -7.09 -7.16
C THR A 125 -1.74 -6.75 -8.28
N ALA A 126 -2.80 -7.56 -8.44
CA ALA A 126 -3.78 -7.40 -9.52
C ALA A 126 -4.60 -6.12 -9.40
N GLY A 127 -5.10 -5.81 -8.20
CA GLY A 127 -5.96 -4.65 -8.00
C GLY A 127 -5.30 -3.30 -8.32
N GLY A 128 -3.99 -3.15 -8.06
CA GLY A 128 -3.26 -1.93 -8.43
C GLY A 128 -3.18 -1.71 -9.93
N ARG A 129 -3.03 -2.77 -10.69
CA ARG A 129 -2.95 -2.73 -12.15
C ARG A 129 -4.31 -2.41 -12.79
N LEU A 130 -5.42 -2.93 -12.26
CA LEU A 130 -6.77 -2.57 -12.71
C LEU A 130 -6.99 -1.06 -12.67
N VAL A 131 -6.54 -0.38 -11.58
CA VAL A 131 -6.63 1.07 -11.47
C VAL A 131 -5.85 1.77 -12.59
N SER A 132 -4.59 1.41 -12.77
CA SER A 132 -3.73 2.09 -13.75
C SER A 132 -4.19 1.87 -15.19
N ALA A 133 -4.87 0.76 -15.46
CA ALA A 133 -5.32 0.38 -16.80
C ALA A 133 -6.70 0.96 -17.17
N TRP A 134 -7.66 0.97 -16.24
CA TRP A 134 -9.03 1.42 -16.52
C TRP A 134 -9.27 2.89 -16.23
N PHE A 135 -8.47 3.53 -15.36
CA PHE A 135 -8.69 4.93 -15.00
C PHE A 135 -7.69 5.86 -15.68
N PRO A 136 -8.19 7.02 -16.21
CA PRO A 136 -7.33 8.02 -16.80
C PRO A 136 -6.40 8.62 -15.73
N PRO A 137 -5.23 9.16 -16.11
CA PRO A 137 -4.22 9.68 -15.16
C PRO A 137 -4.77 10.63 -14.11
N GLN A 138 -5.78 11.45 -14.48
CA GLN A 138 -6.41 12.45 -13.61
C GLN A 138 -7.30 11.85 -12.50
N GLN A 139 -7.66 10.57 -12.60
CA GLN A 139 -8.54 9.86 -11.66
C GLN A 139 -7.85 8.69 -10.97
N ARG A 140 -6.61 8.36 -11.35
CA ARG A 140 -5.88 7.19 -10.80
C ARG A 140 -5.62 7.31 -9.31
N GLY A 141 -5.29 8.51 -8.83
CA GLY A 141 -5.06 8.74 -7.41
C GLY A 141 -6.31 8.51 -6.58
N LEU A 142 -7.45 9.04 -7.02
CA LEU A 142 -8.74 8.80 -6.37
C LEU A 142 -9.11 7.31 -6.37
N ALA A 143 -9.02 6.65 -7.53
CA ALA A 143 -9.35 5.23 -7.68
C ALA A 143 -8.42 4.33 -6.84
N MET A 144 -7.13 4.65 -6.78
CA MET A 144 -6.17 3.92 -5.95
C MET A 144 -6.42 4.16 -4.46
N GLY A 145 -6.73 5.41 -4.06
CA GLY A 145 -7.12 5.73 -2.69
C GLY A 145 -8.35 4.92 -2.25
N PHE A 146 -9.38 4.85 -3.10
CA PHE A 146 -10.57 4.03 -2.86
C PHE A 146 -10.21 2.53 -2.74
N ARG A 147 -9.42 1.99 -3.67
CA ARG A 147 -8.96 0.60 -3.60
C ARG A 147 -8.22 0.28 -2.29
N GLN A 148 -7.40 1.20 -1.80
CA GLN A 148 -6.62 1.00 -0.58
C GLN A 148 -7.48 0.96 0.70
N THR A 149 -8.78 1.28 0.64
CA THR A 149 -9.70 1.06 1.75
C THR A 149 -10.04 -0.42 1.95
N ALA A 150 -9.71 -1.31 1.02
CA ALA A 150 -9.95 -2.73 1.13
C ALA A 150 -9.31 -3.36 2.38
N GLN A 151 -8.09 -2.92 2.73
CA GLN A 151 -7.40 -3.44 3.92
C GLN A 151 -8.14 -3.08 5.22
N PRO A 152 -8.41 -1.81 5.55
CA PRO A 152 -9.14 -1.48 6.77
C PRO A 152 -10.57 -2.04 6.80
N LEU A 153 -11.25 -2.18 5.64
CA LEU A 153 -12.56 -2.82 5.57
C LEU A 153 -12.50 -4.32 5.89
N GLY A 154 -11.50 -5.04 5.33
CA GLY A 154 -11.30 -6.46 5.64
C GLY A 154 -10.98 -6.69 7.13
N ILE A 155 -10.13 -5.83 7.71
CA ILE A 155 -9.79 -5.87 9.14
C ILE A 155 -11.03 -5.57 10.00
N ALA A 156 -11.81 -4.53 9.66
CA ALA A 156 -13.01 -4.15 10.39
C ALA A 156 -14.06 -5.26 10.39
N LEU A 157 -14.30 -5.89 9.22
CA LEU A 157 -15.21 -7.03 9.12
C LEU A 157 -14.71 -8.21 9.95
N GLY A 158 -13.42 -8.49 9.94
CA GLY A 158 -12.81 -9.53 10.76
C GLY A 158 -12.96 -9.27 12.25
N ALA A 159 -12.68 -8.05 12.70
CA ALA A 159 -12.81 -7.65 14.10
C ALA A 159 -14.26 -7.69 14.62
N LEU A 160 -15.23 -7.45 13.75
CA LEU A 160 -16.65 -7.48 14.09
C LEU A 160 -17.20 -8.91 14.20
N VAL A 161 -16.83 -9.80 13.26
CA VAL A 161 -17.51 -11.09 13.08
C VAL A 161 -16.73 -12.27 13.66
N ILE A 162 -15.40 -12.28 13.51
CA ILE A 162 -14.59 -13.46 13.85
C ILE A 162 -14.55 -13.77 15.36
N PRO A 163 -14.47 -12.79 16.30
CA PRO A 163 -14.46 -13.09 17.72
C PRO A 163 -15.74 -13.78 18.18
N GLU A 164 -16.91 -13.31 17.71
CA GLU A 164 -18.22 -13.89 18.03
C GLU A 164 -18.34 -15.34 17.51
N LEU A 165 -17.95 -15.56 16.25
CA LEU A 165 -17.87 -16.91 15.69
C LEU A 165 -16.87 -17.80 16.44
N GLY A 166 -15.79 -17.20 16.97
CA GLY A 166 -14.76 -17.87 17.75
C GLY A 166 -15.28 -18.46 19.06
N GLU A 167 -16.39 -17.97 19.63
CA GLU A 167 -17.07 -18.57 20.78
C GLU A 167 -17.59 -19.98 20.48
N HIS A 168 -17.93 -20.25 19.21
CA HIS A 168 -18.32 -21.59 18.71
C HIS A 168 -17.11 -22.42 18.28
N GLY A 169 -15.90 -21.96 18.56
CA GLY A 169 -14.62 -22.59 18.22
C GLY A 169 -13.90 -21.94 17.04
N PRO A 170 -12.56 -22.07 16.99
CA PRO A 170 -11.73 -21.38 15.99
C PRO A 170 -12.03 -21.80 14.54
N ALA A 171 -12.56 -23.01 14.32
CA ALA A 171 -12.95 -23.49 13.00
C ALA A 171 -14.08 -22.66 12.39
N ALA A 172 -15.01 -22.12 13.18
CA ALA A 172 -16.12 -21.30 12.67
C ALA A 172 -15.61 -19.99 12.04
N GLY A 173 -14.69 -19.30 12.68
CA GLY A 173 -14.07 -18.10 12.13
C GLY A 173 -13.26 -18.37 10.85
N LEU A 174 -12.50 -19.47 10.79
CA LEU A 174 -11.78 -19.88 9.60
C LEU A 174 -12.72 -20.23 8.44
N LYS A 175 -13.84 -20.94 8.70
CA LYS A 175 -14.86 -21.23 7.68
C LYS A 175 -15.52 -19.96 7.15
N PHE A 176 -15.74 -18.95 8.01
CA PHE A 176 -16.23 -17.66 7.59
C PHE A 176 -15.26 -16.96 6.64
N THR A 177 -13.94 -16.95 6.95
CA THR A 177 -12.94 -16.39 6.05
C THR A 177 -12.84 -17.14 4.74
N ALA A 178 -12.99 -18.47 4.78
CA ALA A 178 -13.04 -19.32 3.57
C ALA A 178 -14.23 -18.96 2.68
N LEU A 179 -15.44 -18.81 3.27
CA LEU A 179 -16.63 -18.40 2.53
C LEU A 179 -16.46 -17.01 1.91
N ALA A 180 -15.96 -16.04 2.67
CA ALA A 180 -15.71 -14.69 2.17
C ALA A 180 -14.72 -14.69 0.97
N CYS A 181 -13.65 -15.48 1.06
CA CYS A 181 -12.70 -15.63 -0.04
C CYS A 181 -13.31 -16.35 -1.25
N ALA A 182 -14.15 -17.36 -1.05
CA ALA A 182 -14.85 -18.05 -2.12
C ALA A 182 -15.84 -17.14 -2.86
N LEU A 183 -16.59 -16.33 -2.11
CA LEU A 183 -17.48 -15.30 -2.69
C LEU A 183 -16.68 -14.23 -3.43
N GLY A 184 -15.54 -13.79 -2.88
CA GLY A 184 -14.62 -12.88 -3.55
C GLY A 184 -14.04 -13.46 -4.85
N ALA A 185 -13.73 -14.77 -4.88
CA ALA A 185 -13.29 -15.49 -6.08
C ALA A 185 -14.37 -15.50 -7.15
N ALA A 186 -15.59 -15.86 -6.78
CA ALA A 186 -16.75 -15.89 -7.69
C ALA A 186 -17.05 -14.48 -8.23
N ALA A 187 -17.07 -13.46 -7.36
CA ALA A 187 -17.26 -12.07 -7.77
C ALA A 187 -16.16 -11.60 -8.72
N SER A 188 -14.90 -11.98 -8.49
CA SER A 188 -13.77 -11.66 -9.38
C SER A 188 -13.93 -12.34 -10.75
N ALA A 189 -14.32 -13.61 -10.77
CA ALA A 189 -14.50 -14.38 -12.00
C ALA A 189 -15.60 -13.81 -12.90
N VAL A 190 -16.66 -13.24 -12.31
CA VAL A 190 -17.81 -12.70 -13.05
C VAL A 190 -17.68 -11.19 -13.31
N GLY A 191 -17.22 -10.44 -12.31
CA GLY A 191 -17.31 -8.97 -12.31
C GLY A 191 -16.03 -8.26 -12.74
N ILE A 192 -14.87 -8.92 -12.83
CA ILE A 192 -13.66 -8.31 -13.33
C ILE A 192 -13.57 -8.50 -14.84
N ILE A 193 -13.34 -7.41 -15.54
CA ILE A 193 -13.03 -7.39 -16.97
C ILE A 193 -11.56 -6.98 -17.08
N ASP A 194 -10.77 -7.83 -17.75
CA ASP A 194 -9.37 -7.53 -17.99
C ASP A 194 -9.23 -6.31 -18.92
N PRO A 195 -8.33 -5.39 -18.58
CA PRO A 195 -8.07 -4.26 -19.44
C PRO A 195 -7.41 -4.71 -20.76
N PRO A 196 -7.69 -4.00 -21.86
CA PRO A 196 -7.06 -4.30 -23.14
C PRO A 196 -5.54 -4.21 -23.00
N ARG A 197 -4.86 -5.27 -23.36
CA ARG A 197 -3.40 -5.34 -23.35
C ARG A 197 -2.84 -4.96 -24.70
N LYS A 198 -1.86 -4.08 -24.70
CA LYS A 198 -1.07 -3.85 -25.90
C LYS A 198 -0.30 -5.15 -26.22
N PRO A 199 -0.48 -5.76 -27.42
CA PRO A 199 0.27 -6.94 -27.79
C PRO A 199 1.78 -6.65 -27.69
N ARG A 200 2.53 -7.62 -27.17
CA ARG A 200 3.97 -7.45 -26.92
C ARG A 200 4.76 -7.16 -28.20
N GLU A 201 4.28 -7.70 -29.32
CA GLU A 201 4.83 -7.47 -30.67
C GLU A 201 4.67 -6.02 -31.14
N LYS A 202 3.65 -5.31 -30.65
CA LYS A 202 3.42 -3.88 -30.94
C LYS A 202 4.03 -2.94 -29.90
N ALA A 203 4.75 -3.48 -28.92
CA ALA A 203 5.43 -2.69 -27.91
C ALA A 203 6.74 -2.14 -28.46
N SER A 204 7.05 -0.89 -28.15
CA SER A 204 8.37 -0.35 -28.43
C SER A 204 9.42 -0.99 -27.50
N ASP A 205 10.67 -1.07 -27.96
CA ASP A 205 11.79 -1.54 -27.13
C ASP A 205 11.90 -0.77 -25.82
N SER A 206 11.50 0.50 -25.83
CA SER A 206 11.49 1.34 -24.63
C SER A 206 10.44 0.90 -23.61
N GLU A 207 9.28 0.36 -24.01
CA GLU A 207 8.23 -0.14 -23.14
C GLU A 207 8.55 -1.54 -22.60
N LEU A 208 9.28 -2.35 -23.34
CA LEU A 208 9.73 -3.69 -22.95
C LEU A 208 10.97 -3.65 -22.05
N ALA A 209 11.76 -2.60 -22.15
CA ALA A 209 13.01 -2.48 -21.41
C ALA A 209 12.76 -2.45 -19.89
N ASN A 210 13.68 -3.06 -19.16
CA ASN A 210 13.63 -3.13 -17.70
C ASN A 210 13.77 -1.71 -17.10
N PRO A 211 12.72 -1.18 -16.42
CA PRO A 211 12.74 0.18 -15.87
C PRO A 211 13.75 0.33 -14.73
N TYR A 212 14.12 -0.75 -14.05
CA TYR A 212 15.09 -0.75 -12.95
C TYR A 212 16.54 -0.54 -13.43
N ARG A 213 16.85 -0.86 -14.69
CA ARG A 213 18.19 -0.65 -15.26
C ARG A 213 18.42 0.77 -15.74
N ARG A 214 17.34 1.53 -15.97
CA ARG A 214 17.41 2.88 -16.54
C ARG A 214 17.59 3.98 -15.50
N SER A 215 17.02 3.78 -14.32
CA SER A 215 17.07 4.80 -13.27
C SER A 215 16.82 4.17 -11.87
N LEU A 216 17.33 4.85 -10.85
CA LEU A 216 17.11 4.47 -9.46
C LEU A 216 15.72 4.93 -8.92
N ALA A 217 14.87 5.51 -9.78
CA ALA A 217 13.60 6.10 -9.34
C ALA A 217 12.69 5.07 -8.65
N LEU A 218 12.48 3.89 -9.26
CA LEU A 218 11.68 2.81 -8.65
C LEU A 218 12.29 2.32 -7.34
N TRP A 219 13.60 2.11 -7.28
CA TRP A 219 14.28 1.71 -6.05
C TRP A 219 14.10 2.75 -4.94
N ARG A 220 14.18 4.03 -5.26
CA ARG A 220 13.92 5.11 -4.31
C ARG A 220 12.47 5.09 -3.81
N ILE A 221 11.48 4.84 -4.69
CA ILE A 221 10.06 4.74 -4.29
C ILE A 221 9.89 3.52 -3.37
N HIS A 222 10.44 2.36 -3.70
CA HIS A 222 10.36 1.16 -2.86
C HIS A 222 11.00 1.37 -1.48
N THR A 223 12.16 2.04 -1.44
CA THR A 223 12.83 2.37 -0.17
C THR A 223 11.98 3.32 0.67
N VAL A 224 11.44 4.38 0.06
CA VAL A 224 10.52 5.32 0.74
C VAL A 224 9.32 4.58 1.31
N ALA A 225 8.67 3.73 0.51
CA ALA A 225 7.53 2.93 0.94
C ALA A 225 7.86 1.98 2.10
N GLY A 226 9.03 1.34 2.06
CA GLY A 226 9.51 0.51 3.18
C GLY A 226 9.70 1.34 4.46
N LEU A 227 10.37 2.49 4.35
CA LEU A 227 10.60 3.38 5.49
C LEU A 227 9.28 3.92 6.09
N LEU A 228 8.32 4.31 5.25
CA LEU A 228 7.00 4.81 5.70
C LEU A 228 6.10 3.70 6.26
N MET A 229 6.35 2.44 5.90
CA MET A 229 5.65 1.30 6.48
C MET A 229 5.95 1.09 7.97
N VAL A 230 7.13 1.52 8.45
CA VAL A 230 7.53 1.40 9.86
C VAL A 230 6.58 2.18 10.78
N PRO A 231 6.40 3.52 10.63
CA PRO A 231 5.45 4.27 11.46
C PRO A 231 4.03 3.75 11.37
N GLN A 232 3.56 3.35 10.18
CA GLN A 232 2.25 2.74 10.01
C GLN A 232 2.10 1.48 10.87
N THR A 233 3.05 0.57 10.80
CA THR A 233 2.98 -0.71 11.52
C THR A 233 3.13 -0.52 13.02
N VAL A 234 4.09 0.29 13.45
CA VAL A 234 4.37 0.55 14.88
C VAL A 234 3.17 1.20 15.56
N THR A 235 2.56 2.22 14.93
CA THR A 235 1.37 2.88 15.50
C THR A 235 0.18 1.93 15.58
N VAL A 236 -0.12 1.18 14.52
CA VAL A 236 -1.23 0.22 14.52
C VAL A 236 -1.01 -0.87 15.60
N THR A 237 0.22 -1.35 15.76
CA THR A 237 0.52 -2.43 16.72
C THR A 237 0.47 -1.95 18.16
N PHE A 238 1.02 -0.78 18.47
CA PHE A 238 1.24 -0.38 19.85
C PHE A 238 0.26 0.67 20.38
N MET A 239 -0.54 1.32 19.52
CA MET A 239 -1.48 2.34 19.94
C MET A 239 -2.46 1.86 21.02
N LEU A 240 -3.10 0.69 20.83
CA LEU A 240 -4.05 0.16 21.79
C LEU A 240 -3.42 -0.11 23.16
N VAL A 241 -2.27 -0.80 23.14
CA VAL A 241 -1.56 -1.17 24.37
C VAL A 241 -1.03 0.07 25.09
N TRP A 242 -0.53 1.04 24.33
CA TRP A 242 -0.05 2.31 24.86
C TRP A 242 -1.18 3.13 25.52
N LEU A 243 -2.36 3.22 24.88
CA LEU A 243 -3.53 3.89 25.46
C LEU A 243 -3.95 3.22 26.79
N ILE A 244 -3.99 1.89 26.83
CA ILE A 244 -4.45 1.14 28.02
C ILE A 244 -3.38 1.19 29.13
N LYS A 245 -2.12 0.85 28.83
CA LYS A 245 -1.09 0.67 29.85
C LYS A 245 -0.37 1.96 30.23
N ASN A 246 -0.19 2.90 29.29
CA ASN A 246 0.55 4.14 29.55
C ASN A 246 -0.38 5.31 29.91
N LEU A 247 -1.55 5.42 29.26
CA LEU A 247 -2.52 6.48 29.51
C LEU A 247 -3.69 6.03 30.41
N HIS A 248 -3.72 4.76 30.83
CA HIS A 248 -4.75 4.18 31.70
C HIS A 248 -6.20 4.30 31.18
N TRP A 249 -6.36 4.27 29.85
CA TRP A 249 -7.68 4.28 29.23
C TRP A 249 -8.39 2.92 29.40
N SER A 250 -9.73 2.93 29.45
CA SER A 250 -10.49 1.69 29.37
C SER A 250 -10.32 1.02 28.01
N VAL A 251 -10.42 -0.30 27.98
CA VAL A 251 -10.28 -1.10 26.74
C VAL A 251 -11.27 -0.63 25.67
N ALA A 252 -12.53 -0.34 26.07
CA ALA A 252 -13.57 0.14 25.18
C ALA A 252 -13.25 1.51 24.57
N ALA A 253 -12.78 2.48 25.38
CA ALA A 253 -12.41 3.80 24.90
C ALA A 253 -11.18 3.74 23.96
N ALA A 254 -10.17 2.97 24.33
CA ALA A 254 -8.97 2.76 23.52
C ALA A 254 -9.31 2.09 22.17
N GLY A 255 -10.15 1.05 22.20
CA GLY A 255 -10.61 0.36 20.98
C GLY A 255 -11.41 1.26 20.06
N SER A 256 -12.31 2.09 20.61
CA SER A 256 -13.09 3.07 19.86
C SER A 256 -12.19 4.11 19.18
N LEU A 257 -11.15 4.60 19.86
CA LEU A 257 -10.20 5.56 19.29
C LEU A 257 -9.36 4.94 18.17
N VAL A 258 -8.91 3.69 18.34
CA VAL A 258 -8.19 2.94 17.28
C VAL A 258 -9.09 2.77 16.05
N THR A 259 -10.36 2.36 16.25
CA THR A 259 -11.34 2.20 15.17
C THR A 259 -11.56 3.51 14.43
N LEU A 260 -11.77 4.61 15.17
CA LEU A 260 -11.92 5.94 14.57
C LEU A 260 -10.70 6.33 13.74
N SER A 261 -9.49 6.06 14.24
CA SER A 261 -8.24 6.34 13.51
C SER A 261 -8.16 5.57 12.19
N GLN A 262 -8.60 4.29 12.16
CA GLN A 262 -8.63 3.49 10.93
C GLN A 262 -9.64 4.04 9.90
N LEU A 263 -10.82 4.46 10.36
CA LEU A 263 -11.84 5.06 9.50
C LEU A 263 -11.36 6.41 8.91
N LEU A 264 -10.76 7.27 9.75
CA LEU A 264 -10.17 8.52 9.30
C LEU A 264 -9.03 8.29 8.33
N GLY A 265 -8.17 7.29 8.58
CA GLY A 265 -7.11 6.88 7.66
C GLY A 265 -7.65 6.39 6.32
N ALA A 266 -8.74 5.62 6.31
CA ALA A 266 -9.39 5.17 5.08
C ALA A 266 -9.93 6.36 4.24
N LEU A 267 -10.64 7.29 4.89
CA LEU A 267 -11.12 8.52 4.24
C LEU A 267 -9.97 9.39 3.74
N GLY A 268 -8.92 9.52 4.56
CA GLY A 268 -7.71 10.26 4.22
C GLY A 268 -7.02 9.74 2.97
N ARG A 269 -6.94 8.42 2.78
CA ARG A 269 -6.37 7.81 1.55
C ARG A 269 -7.12 8.24 0.29
N VAL A 270 -8.45 8.27 0.35
CA VAL A 270 -9.29 8.72 -0.79
C VAL A 270 -9.06 10.20 -1.07
N TRP A 271 -9.07 11.02 -0.01
CA TRP A 271 -8.85 12.48 -0.13
C TRP A 271 -7.48 12.82 -0.70
N VAL A 272 -6.41 12.20 -0.20
CA VAL A 272 -5.04 12.42 -0.67
C VAL A 272 -4.87 11.93 -2.12
N GLY A 273 -5.51 10.82 -2.49
CA GLY A 273 -5.54 10.35 -3.88
C GLY A 273 -6.12 11.41 -4.82
N ARG A 274 -7.28 11.99 -4.45
CA ARG A 274 -7.92 13.06 -5.23
C ARG A 274 -7.07 14.35 -5.25
N TRP A 275 -6.45 14.70 -4.13
CA TRP A 275 -5.53 15.85 -4.06
C TRP A 275 -4.33 15.67 -4.99
N SER A 276 -3.72 14.48 -5.00
CA SER A 276 -2.63 14.11 -5.90
C SER A 276 -3.00 14.26 -7.38
N ASP A 277 -4.23 13.88 -7.75
CA ASP A 277 -4.75 14.05 -9.11
C ASP A 277 -4.86 15.53 -9.50
N ARG A 278 -5.36 16.38 -8.58
CA ARG A 278 -5.51 17.81 -8.82
C ARG A 278 -4.18 18.54 -9.02
N ILE A 279 -3.15 18.18 -8.26
CA ILE A 279 -1.82 18.80 -8.36
C ILE A 279 -0.94 18.15 -9.45
N GLY A 280 -1.40 17.08 -10.09
CA GLY A 280 -0.66 16.37 -11.14
C GLY A 280 0.68 15.78 -10.67
N SER A 281 0.81 15.44 -9.39
CA SER A 281 2.06 14.90 -8.83
C SER A 281 1.75 13.85 -7.76
N ARG A 282 2.39 12.68 -7.88
CA ARG A 282 2.29 11.61 -6.89
C ARG A 282 3.28 11.79 -5.74
N MET A 283 4.47 12.26 -6.04
CA MET A 283 5.59 12.30 -5.08
C MET A 283 5.61 13.55 -4.19
N ARG A 284 4.99 14.66 -4.59
CA ARG A 284 4.90 15.85 -3.73
C ARG A 284 4.08 15.58 -2.46
N PRO A 285 2.85 15.00 -2.55
CA PRO A 285 2.12 14.60 -1.36
C PRO A 285 2.88 13.59 -0.50
N VAL A 286 3.52 12.57 -1.09
CA VAL A 286 4.32 11.58 -0.34
C VAL A 286 5.40 12.26 0.49
N ARG A 287 6.11 13.24 -0.07
CA ARG A 287 7.12 14.00 0.67
C ARG A 287 6.53 14.79 1.84
N LEU A 288 5.37 15.42 1.65
CA LEU A 288 4.68 16.16 2.70
C LEU A 288 4.16 15.24 3.80
N ILE A 289 3.62 14.07 3.43
CA ILE A 289 3.18 13.03 4.37
C ILE A 289 4.36 12.52 5.20
N ALA A 290 5.50 12.22 4.57
CA ALA A 290 6.71 11.80 5.26
C ALA A 290 7.19 12.86 6.26
N ALA A 291 7.25 14.14 5.85
CA ALA A 291 7.63 15.23 6.74
C ALA A 291 6.63 15.41 7.90
N ALA A 292 5.33 15.37 7.61
CA ALA A 292 4.29 15.45 8.63
C ALA A 292 4.36 14.28 9.62
N ALA A 293 4.59 13.05 9.13
CA ALA A 293 4.74 11.87 9.99
C ALA A 293 5.96 12.00 10.92
N ALA A 294 7.11 12.45 10.41
CA ALA A 294 8.30 12.66 11.21
C ALA A 294 8.06 13.70 12.32
N VAL A 295 7.52 14.87 11.95
CA VAL A 295 7.21 15.95 12.91
C VAL A 295 6.22 15.47 13.97
N THR A 296 5.14 14.80 13.56
CA THR A 296 4.12 14.31 14.50
C THR A 296 4.70 13.30 15.48
N LEU A 297 5.58 12.38 15.03
CA LEU A 297 6.23 11.40 15.92
C LEU A 297 7.19 12.06 16.91
N PHE A 298 7.96 13.05 16.49
CA PHE A 298 8.83 13.78 17.42
C PHE A 298 8.01 14.60 18.43
N LEU A 299 6.90 15.23 18.00
CA LEU A 299 5.97 15.89 18.90
C LEU A 299 5.30 14.92 19.86
N LEU A 300 4.93 13.71 19.38
CA LEU A 300 4.37 12.65 20.22
C LEU A 300 5.38 12.21 21.28
N ALA A 301 6.63 11.99 20.90
CA ALA A 301 7.70 11.64 21.84
C ALA A 301 7.87 12.71 22.93
N TRP A 302 7.88 13.98 22.52
CA TRP A 302 7.98 15.10 23.47
C TRP A 302 6.75 15.19 24.37
N ALA A 303 5.54 15.10 23.80
CA ALA A 303 4.29 15.11 24.58
C ALA A 303 4.24 13.94 25.59
N ASP A 304 4.77 12.76 25.21
CA ASP A 304 4.82 11.57 26.06
C ASP A 304 5.80 11.75 27.24
N VAL A 305 6.96 12.38 27.02
CA VAL A 305 7.89 12.78 28.10
C VAL A 305 7.26 13.76 29.07
N LEU A 306 6.52 14.75 28.56
CA LEU A 306 5.87 15.80 29.37
C LEU A 306 4.52 15.37 29.98
N SER A 307 4.07 14.14 29.73
CA SER A 307 2.73 13.65 30.14
C SER A 307 1.60 14.62 29.72
N SER A 308 1.74 15.22 28.53
CA SER A 308 0.83 16.24 28.01
C SER A 308 -0.53 15.66 27.56
N SER A 309 -1.61 16.41 27.72
CA SER A 309 -2.93 16.06 27.18
C SER A 309 -2.98 15.91 25.64
N PHE A 310 -1.96 16.39 24.93
CA PHE A 310 -1.83 16.26 23.48
C PHE A 310 -1.35 14.87 22.99
N GLN A 311 -0.96 13.96 23.89
CA GLN A 311 -0.48 12.62 23.54
C GLN A 311 -1.48 11.84 22.68
N ALA A 312 -2.73 11.69 23.12
CA ALA A 312 -3.75 10.95 22.39
C ALA A 312 -4.13 11.60 21.03
N PRO A 313 -4.36 12.93 20.94
CA PRO A 313 -4.55 13.59 19.65
C PRO A 313 -3.38 13.40 18.67
N LEU A 314 -2.13 13.48 19.14
CA LEU A 314 -0.94 13.26 18.29
C LEU A 314 -0.84 11.80 17.83
N MET A 315 -1.20 10.84 18.69
CA MET A 315 -1.24 9.42 18.31
C MET A 315 -2.29 9.17 17.23
N VAL A 316 -3.48 9.77 17.32
CA VAL A 316 -4.50 9.71 16.26
C VAL A 316 -3.98 10.34 14.98
N ALA A 317 -3.37 11.52 15.09
CA ALA A 317 -2.82 12.23 13.93
C ALA A 317 -1.77 11.37 13.20
N ILE A 318 -0.81 10.78 13.92
CA ILE A 318 0.20 9.92 13.27
C ILE A 318 -0.42 8.66 12.71
N SER A 319 -1.39 8.04 13.39
CA SER A 319 -2.08 6.84 12.89
C SER A 319 -2.81 7.09 11.57
N VAL A 320 -3.35 8.30 11.38
CA VAL A 320 -3.98 8.72 10.12
C VAL A 320 -2.92 9.07 9.07
N ILE A 321 -1.93 9.91 9.42
CA ILE A 321 -0.90 10.38 8.48
C ILE A 321 -0.09 9.21 7.91
N ALA A 322 0.30 8.25 8.75
CA ALA A 322 1.16 7.13 8.37
C ALA A 322 0.57 6.15 7.35
N VAL A 323 -0.71 6.28 7.00
CA VAL A 323 -1.37 5.39 6.03
C VAL A 323 -1.73 6.07 4.71
N LEU A 324 -1.46 7.39 4.59
CA LEU A 324 -1.95 8.19 3.45
C LEU A 324 -1.15 7.99 2.16
N ASP A 325 0.11 7.57 2.24
CA ASP A 325 1.06 7.43 1.14
C ASP A 325 0.83 6.20 0.25
N ASN A 326 0.31 5.11 0.81
CA ASN A 326 0.23 3.80 0.15
C ASN A 326 -0.37 3.82 -1.26
N GLY A 327 -1.47 4.55 -1.47
CA GLY A 327 -2.13 4.67 -2.77
C GLY A 327 -1.32 5.47 -3.79
N LEU A 328 -0.62 6.49 -3.31
CA LEU A 328 0.20 7.38 -4.14
C LEU A 328 1.42 6.67 -4.70
N GLU A 329 2.10 5.92 -3.85
CA GLU A 329 3.29 5.15 -4.23
C GLU A 329 2.94 4.06 -5.23
N ALA A 330 1.85 3.29 -4.97
CA ALA A 330 1.37 2.29 -5.90
C ALA A 330 1.01 2.88 -7.27
N THR A 331 0.36 4.05 -7.29
CA THR A 331 0.06 4.77 -8.54
C THR A 331 1.33 5.21 -9.25
N ALA A 332 2.27 5.82 -8.54
CA ALA A 332 3.55 6.26 -9.10
C ALA A 332 4.35 5.10 -9.72
N ILE A 333 4.37 3.96 -9.05
CA ILE A 333 5.05 2.75 -9.54
C ILE A 333 4.40 2.25 -10.82
N THR A 334 3.07 2.14 -10.88
CA THR A 334 2.40 1.65 -12.09
C THR A 334 2.56 2.60 -13.27
N GLU A 335 2.52 3.91 -13.02
CA GLU A 335 2.71 4.94 -14.04
C GLU A 335 4.15 4.94 -14.57
N TYR A 336 5.16 4.74 -13.70
CA TYR A 336 6.57 4.75 -14.09
C TYR A 336 7.04 3.42 -14.70
N ALA A 337 6.59 2.28 -14.16
CA ALA A 337 6.98 0.97 -14.65
C ALA A 337 6.35 0.62 -16.02
N GLY A 338 5.20 1.24 -16.33
CA GLY A 338 4.49 1.01 -17.58
C GLY A 338 3.74 -0.32 -17.63
N PRO A 339 3.00 -0.57 -18.72
CA PRO A 339 2.02 -1.66 -18.80
C PRO A 339 2.65 -3.06 -18.72
N PHE A 340 3.89 -3.24 -19.15
CA PHE A 340 4.56 -4.55 -19.19
C PHE A 340 5.34 -4.91 -17.92
N TRP A 341 5.51 -3.93 -16.99
CA TRP A 341 6.30 -4.10 -15.77
C TRP A 341 5.53 -3.79 -14.48
N SER A 342 4.32 -3.20 -14.58
CA SER A 342 3.56 -2.73 -13.42
C SER A 342 3.26 -3.84 -12.40
N GLY A 343 2.91 -5.05 -12.85
CA GLY A 343 2.62 -6.18 -11.95
C GLY A 343 3.85 -6.56 -11.11
N ARG A 344 5.01 -6.75 -11.76
CA ARG A 344 6.28 -7.06 -11.08
C ARG A 344 6.73 -5.95 -10.16
N ALA A 345 6.60 -4.70 -10.61
CA ALA A 345 6.99 -3.54 -9.82
C ALA A 345 6.12 -3.40 -8.55
N LEU A 346 4.81 -3.62 -8.65
CA LEU A 346 3.91 -3.67 -7.49
C LEU A 346 4.23 -4.87 -6.58
N GLY A 347 4.61 -6.01 -7.15
CA GLY A 347 5.08 -7.17 -6.38
C GLY A 347 6.28 -6.81 -5.51
N ILE A 348 7.32 -6.18 -6.09
CA ILE A 348 8.51 -5.71 -5.37
C ILE A 348 8.12 -4.69 -4.29
N GLN A 349 7.26 -3.73 -4.61
CA GLN A 349 6.75 -2.73 -3.66
C GLN A 349 6.12 -3.39 -2.44
N ASN A 350 5.14 -4.26 -2.68
CA ASN A 350 4.41 -4.93 -1.62
C ASN A 350 5.33 -5.84 -0.78
N THR A 351 6.29 -6.53 -1.41
CA THR A 351 7.29 -7.33 -0.70
C THR A 351 8.14 -6.44 0.21
N THR A 352 8.66 -5.32 -0.30
CA THR A 352 9.44 -4.37 0.49
C THR A 352 8.64 -3.89 1.71
N GLN A 353 7.41 -3.43 1.50
CA GLN A 353 6.55 -2.98 2.61
C GLN A 353 6.30 -4.09 3.63
N ARG A 354 6.05 -5.33 3.20
CA ARG A 354 5.80 -6.46 4.10
C ARG A 354 7.01 -6.87 4.91
N VAL A 355 8.21 -6.80 4.36
CA VAL A 355 9.45 -7.06 5.10
C VAL A 355 9.62 -6.06 6.23
N PHE A 356 9.45 -4.75 5.96
CA PHE A 356 9.54 -3.72 7.00
C PHE A 356 8.41 -3.87 8.04
N ALA A 357 7.19 -4.18 7.61
CA ALA A 357 6.07 -4.42 8.51
C ALA A 357 6.28 -5.65 9.42
N ALA A 358 6.88 -6.71 8.91
CA ALA A 358 7.15 -7.91 9.71
C ALA A 358 8.29 -7.70 10.72
N ALA A 359 9.29 -6.90 10.37
CA ALA A 359 10.45 -6.63 11.23
C ALA A 359 10.16 -5.58 12.33
N ALA A 360 9.31 -4.58 12.05
CA ALA A 360 9.11 -3.46 12.97
C ALA A 360 8.52 -3.86 14.34
N PRO A 361 7.45 -4.67 14.48
CA PRO A 361 6.85 -4.95 15.79
C PRO A 361 7.80 -5.61 16.80
N PRO A 362 8.57 -6.66 16.47
CA PRO A 362 9.48 -7.26 17.44
C PRO A 362 10.60 -6.31 17.85
N LEU A 363 11.14 -5.54 16.91
CA LEU A 363 12.20 -4.57 17.20
C LEU A 363 11.72 -3.43 18.11
N PHE A 364 10.57 -2.85 17.80
CA PHE A 364 9.98 -1.77 18.60
C PHE A 364 9.41 -2.27 19.93
N GLY A 365 8.87 -3.49 19.99
CA GLY A 365 8.46 -4.13 21.24
C GLY A 365 9.63 -4.30 22.21
N ALA A 366 10.78 -4.79 21.73
CA ALA A 366 12.00 -4.88 22.52
C ALA A 366 12.50 -3.50 22.98
N LEU A 367 12.48 -2.50 22.08
CA LEU A 367 12.89 -1.13 22.40
C LEU A 367 11.97 -0.49 23.46
N ILE A 368 10.65 -0.65 23.33
CA ILE A 368 9.67 -0.13 24.31
C ILE A 368 9.94 -0.74 25.68
N THR A 369 10.21 -2.04 25.74
CA THR A 369 10.53 -2.74 27.00
C THR A 369 11.83 -2.23 27.62
N ALA A 370 12.87 -2.02 26.83
CA ALA A 370 14.18 -1.58 27.30
C ALA A 370 14.26 -0.08 27.60
N ALA A 371 13.62 0.76 26.78
CA ALA A 371 13.87 2.21 26.73
C ALA A 371 12.61 3.09 26.78
N LYS A 372 11.43 2.50 27.05
CA LYS A 372 10.10 3.16 27.13
C LYS A 372 9.61 3.73 25.78
N TYR A 373 8.35 4.14 25.75
CA TYR A 373 7.65 4.63 24.56
C TYR A 373 8.27 5.88 23.91
N PRO A 374 8.70 6.93 24.65
CA PRO A 374 9.24 8.14 24.01
C PRO A 374 10.43 7.84 23.09
N ASN A 375 11.34 6.96 23.51
CA ASN A 375 12.50 6.58 22.68
C ASN A 375 12.08 5.77 21.45
N ALA A 376 11.03 4.96 21.58
CA ALA A 376 10.44 4.25 20.43
C ALA A 376 9.82 5.24 19.42
N TRP A 377 9.11 6.29 19.89
CA TRP A 377 8.54 7.30 19.01
C TRP A 377 9.62 8.11 18.30
N ILE A 378 10.74 8.47 18.99
CA ILE A 378 11.89 9.14 18.37
C ILE A 378 12.48 8.27 17.27
N LEU A 379 12.82 7.01 17.57
CA LEU A 379 13.38 6.10 16.57
C LEU A 379 12.40 5.92 15.41
N CYS A 380 11.10 5.75 15.69
CA CYS A 380 10.07 5.62 14.67
C CYS A 380 10.03 6.86 13.75
N GLY A 381 10.18 8.07 14.30
CA GLY A 381 10.20 9.33 13.57
C GLY A 381 11.41 9.50 12.63
N LEU A 382 12.52 8.82 12.90
CA LEU A 382 13.69 8.86 12.03
C LEU A 382 13.42 8.21 10.66
N PHE A 383 12.58 7.18 10.59
CA PHE A 383 12.26 6.50 9.33
C PHE A 383 11.60 7.44 8.31
N PRO A 384 10.48 8.11 8.62
CA PRO A 384 9.91 9.09 7.70
C PRO A 384 10.80 10.30 7.49
N ALA A 385 11.61 10.75 8.47
CA ALA A 385 12.57 11.83 8.29
C ALA A 385 13.63 11.48 7.23
N VAL A 386 14.19 10.27 7.27
CA VAL A 386 15.11 9.76 6.23
C VAL A 386 14.42 9.58 4.89
N ALA A 387 13.13 9.25 4.87
CA ALA A 387 12.37 9.12 3.63
C ALA A 387 12.22 10.44 2.88
N VAL A 388 12.09 11.60 3.56
CA VAL A 388 11.87 12.92 2.94
C VAL A 388 12.86 13.25 1.81
N PRO A 389 14.19 13.18 1.99
CA PRO A 389 15.16 13.46 0.93
C PRO A 389 15.20 12.36 -0.14
N LEU A 390 14.78 11.13 0.18
CA LEU A 390 14.77 10.00 -0.76
C LEU A 390 13.59 10.07 -1.72
N VAL A 391 12.49 10.78 -1.39
CA VAL A 391 11.34 10.92 -2.29
C VAL A 391 11.80 11.59 -3.60
N PRO A 392 11.58 10.97 -4.78
CA PRO A 392 11.96 11.55 -6.07
C PRO A 392 11.26 12.90 -6.29
N ALA A 393 12.02 13.93 -6.65
CA ALA A 393 11.47 15.28 -6.84
C ALA A 393 10.58 15.37 -8.09
N ARG A 394 10.94 14.64 -9.15
CA ARG A 394 10.21 14.57 -10.42
C ARG A 394 10.25 13.14 -10.91
N LEU A 395 9.07 12.55 -11.13
CA LEU A 395 8.89 11.32 -11.88
C LEU A 395 8.34 11.72 -13.25
N LEU A 396 9.18 11.64 -14.27
CA LEU A 396 8.75 11.72 -15.66
C LEU A 396 8.72 10.30 -16.20
N PRO A 397 7.61 9.86 -16.80
CA PRO A 397 7.55 8.56 -17.46
C PRO A 397 8.67 8.39 -18.47
N PRO A 398 9.22 7.17 -18.64
CA PRO A 398 10.21 6.89 -19.64
C PRO A 398 9.68 7.26 -21.04
N GLY A 399 10.34 8.18 -21.73
CA GLY A 399 9.91 8.75 -23.04
C GLY A 399 9.53 10.22 -22.98
N LEU A 400 9.05 10.74 -21.85
CA LEU A 400 8.84 12.19 -21.68
C LEU A 400 10.08 12.91 -21.12
N GLU A 401 11.05 12.19 -20.54
CA GLU A 401 12.31 12.78 -20.08
C GLU A 401 13.08 13.48 -21.21
N THR A 402 13.12 12.87 -22.38
CA THR A 402 13.77 13.45 -23.57
C THR A 402 13.04 14.68 -24.10
N THR A 403 11.69 14.66 -24.06
CA THR A 403 10.85 15.77 -24.52
C THR A 403 10.87 16.94 -23.53
N ALA A 404 10.77 16.67 -22.23
CA ALA A 404 10.86 17.69 -21.19
C ALA A 404 12.27 18.29 -21.09
N ARG A 405 13.32 17.50 -21.29
CA ARG A 405 14.71 17.98 -21.38
C ARG A 405 14.91 18.84 -22.63
N ARG A 406 14.34 18.46 -23.76
CA ARG A 406 14.35 19.29 -24.99
C ARG A 406 13.57 20.59 -24.82
N GLN A 407 12.42 20.58 -24.14
CA GLN A 407 11.64 21.78 -23.87
C GLN A 407 12.31 22.71 -22.84
N SER A 408 12.94 22.18 -21.81
CA SER A 408 13.68 22.98 -20.82
C SER A 408 14.94 23.61 -21.46
N VAL A 409 15.65 22.88 -22.32
CA VAL A 409 16.79 23.42 -23.09
C VAL A 409 16.31 24.48 -24.10
N ARG A 410 15.16 24.29 -24.77
CA ARG A 410 14.57 25.30 -25.65
C ARG A 410 14.14 26.56 -24.89
N ARG A 411 13.54 26.43 -23.70
CA ARG A 411 13.19 27.58 -22.83
C ARG A 411 14.44 28.31 -22.35
N LEU A 412 15.49 27.61 -21.93
CA LEU A 412 16.75 28.21 -21.54
C LEU A 412 17.43 28.98 -22.70
N ARG A 413 17.44 28.39 -23.90
CA ARG A 413 17.97 29.07 -25.12
C ARG A 413 17.13 30.28 -25.47
N TRP A 414 15.81 30.21 -25.34
CA TRP A 414 14.93 31.37 -25.60
C TRP A 414 15.16 32.50 -24.57
N TRP A 415 15.33 32.16 -23.29
CA TRP A 415 15.69 33.11 -22.23
C TRP A 415 17.09 33.74 -22.44
N GLN A 416 18.06 32.98 -22.92
CA GLN A 416 19.38 33.48 -23.26
C GLN A 416 19.32 34.41 -24.46
N ALA A 417 18.60 34.05 -25.52
CA ALA A 417 18.39 34.89 -26.71
C ALA A 417 17.61 36.17 -26.37
N ALA A 418 16.58 36.09 -25.49
CA ALA A 418 15.85 37.27 -25.05
C ALA A 418 16.71 38.24 -24.21
N ARG A 419 17.66 37.72 -23.42
CA ARG A 419 18.62 38.56 -22.69
C ARG A 419 19.65 39.25 -23.57
N SER A 420 20.09 38.63 -24.68
CA SER A 420 21.01 39.23 -25.59
C SER A 420 20.40 40.37 -26.44
N HIS A 421 19.06 40.41 -26.56
CA HIS A 421 18.33 41.49 -27.25
C HIS A 421 17.91 42.68 -26.35
N VAL A 422 18.13 42.58 -25.04
CA VAL A 422 17.68 43.64 -24.07
C VAL A 422 18.82 44.49 -23.55
N LEU A 423 20.06 44.24 -23.91
CA LEU A 423 21.16 45.15 -23.55
C LEU A 423 21.46 46.07 -24.75
N PRO A 424 21.11 47.36 -24.71
CA PRO A 424 21.61 48.31 -25.69
C PRO A 424 23.13 48.48 -25.53
N ASP A 425 23.83 48.55 -26.68
CA ASP A 425 25.26 48.87 -26.74
C ASP A 425 25.59 50.05 -25.82
N ARG A 426 26.54 49.84 -24.93
CA ARG A 426 27.11 50.97 -24.19
C ARG A 426 27.81 51.87 -25.20
N PRO A 427 27.51 53.21 -25.24
CA PRO A 427 28.24 54.14 -26.09
C PRO A 427 29.74 54.14 -25.73
N GLN A 428 30.56 53.97 -26.73
CA GLN A 428 32.01 54.13 -26.58
C GLN A 428 32.33 55.54 -26.07
N ARG A 429 33.11 55.63 -25.01
CA ARG A 429 33.65 56.90 -24.54
C ARG A 429 34.65 57.44 -25.60
N PRO A 430 34.57 58.70 -26.00
CA PRO A 430 35.58 59.32 -26.83
C PRO A 430 36.91 59.38 -26.09
N ASP A 431 38.00 59.13 -26.81
CA ASP A 431 39.37 59.28 -26.32
C ASP A 431 39.67 60.75 -25.97
N PRO A 432 40.52 61.01 -24.95
CA PRO A 432 40.91 62.37 -24.59
C PRO A 432 41.86 62.95 -25.66
N PRO A 433 41.76 64.25 -25.98
CA PRO A 433 42.65 64.90 -26.95
C PRO A 433 44.08 64.98 -26.42
N ALA A 434 45.05 64.93 -27.40
CA ALA A 434 46.49 65.01 -27.24
C ALA A 434 46.98 66.31 -26.63
#